data_711374d2f6ec289f56f93edc2714c2d1
#
_entry.id   711374d2f6ec289f56f93edc2714c2d1
#
_cell.length_a   1.000
_cell.length_b   1.000
_cell.length_c   1.000
_cell.angle_alpha   90.00
_cell.angle_beta   90.00
_cell.angle_gamma   90.00
#
_symmetry.space_group_name_H-M   'P 1'
#
loop_
_entity.id
_entity.type
_entity.pdbx_description
1 polymer ?
#
loop_
_entity_poly.entity_id
_entity_poly.type
_entity_poly.pdbx_seq_one_letter_code
_entity_poly.pdbx_strand_id
1 'polypeptide(L)'
;MKIMKNFLQYVALLSAVALIAGLTACSSGSNPPSASSDNSVSTGITIESADATSDASLEEEPLKTAVTPNTSEATQGQSVGKNTTTKTKTSAYTLDTVQEKKFASLKGTTIHITTSGKQPSDGQKKVMTTMQNKYGVKFETQILGWEESQTKMGQMVAAGNPPDIGSFSEVLALRYIYANIAQPIDDYIVRDDEYAKQMRLEVYTINDKLYGVPAGYFQEYYLYYNKTLFKEYGLKDPYTEYYLKDNWNYNTFLALCKSATKYEADGKTLKFAGVGTWNYAVFMMANGGTGICPDGKGGFEVVIDKPAEMAGLQLLYDLVEANALYTGDSYTGFRQRKNAMLIERPAHAIGQFDYYNRMDDEIGMVPLPKGPNVSQYHVPITCDGYFVPRNANNPLGGAAFIYESAKQNLIEEHTTEPAALKKRRENISDEHLAIRDEYLKSAVPVYTHMEGLAGWWSGERDKMWNQIVVDKKKPAEVVDSIKGILKSALKRTIG
;
A
#
# COMPACT_ATOMS: atom_id res chain seq x y z
N MET A 1 1.77 -3.66 -21.32
CA MET A 1 2.72 -2.70 -21.94
C MET A 1 2.10 -1.33 -22.27
N LYS A 2 0.91 -1.24 -22.88
CA LYS A 2 0.27 0.06 -23.18
C LYS A 2 -0.19 0.83 -21.93
N ILE A 3 -0.74 0.16 -20.92
CA ILE A 3 -1.19 0.78 -19.65
C ILE A 3 0.01 1.25 -18.82
N MET A 4 1.08 0.49 -18.77
CA MET A 4 2.33 0.86 -18.09
C MET A 4 3.06 2.02 -18.82
N LYS A 5 2.99 2.08 -20.16
CA LYS A 5 3.51 3.22 -20.92
C LYS A 5 2.72 4.52 -20.65
N ASN A 6 1.41 4.44 -20.51
CA ASN A 6 0.59 5.62 -20.20
C ASN A 6 0.83 6.11 -18.77
N PHE A 7 1.03 5.20 -17.81
CA PHE A 7 1.41 5.54 -16.44
C PHE A 7 2.80 6.20 -16.37
N LEU A 8 3.77 5.66 -17.11
CA LEU A 8 5.12 6.24 -17.22
C LEU A 8 5.15 7.59 -17.94
N GLN A 9 4.27 7.83 -18.93
CA GLN A 9 4.15 9.13 -19.59
C GLN A 9 3.55 10.20 -18.67
N TYR A 10 2.59 9.83 -17.79
CA TYR A 10 2.04 10.76 -16.79
C TYR A 10 3.07 11.15 -15.72
N VAL A 11 3.90 10.21 -15.28
CA VAL A 11 4.96 10.49 -14.30
C VAL A 11 6.08 11.35 -14.92
N ALA A 12 6.44 11.13 -16.19
CA ALA A 12 7.44 11.92 -16.89
C ALA A 12 7.00 13.37 -17.17
N LEU A 13 5.70 13.61 -17.39
CA LEU A 13 5.16 14.97 -17.57
C LEU A 13 5.23 15.79 -16.28
N LEU A 14 5.02 15.17 -15.13
CA LEU A 14 5.10 15.83 -13.81
C LEU A 14 6.53 16.24 -13.44
N SER A 15 7.54 15.48 -13.89
CA SER A 15 8.95 15.84 -13.67
C SER A 15 9.43 17.02 -14.50
N ALA A 16 8.84 17.27 -15.67
CA ALA A 16 9.20 18.38 -16.56
C ALA A 16 8.66 19.73 -16.07
N VAL A 17 7.50 19.73 -15.40
CA VAL A 17 6.88 20.97 -14.88
C VAL A 17 7.62 21.50 -13.64
N ALA A 18 8.22 20.62 -12.84
CA ALA A 18 9.00 21.02 -11.66
C ALA A 18 10.36 21.67 -12.01
N LEU A 19 10.90 21.43 -13.21
CA LEU A 19 12.17 22.02 -13.66
C LEU A 19 12.03 23.43 -14.27
N ILE A 20 10.82 23.83 -14.68
CA ILE A 20 10.60 25.13 -15.34
C ILE A 20 10.33 26.26 -14.35
N ALA A 21 9.94 25.96 -13.11
CA ALA A 21 9.63 26.97 -12.09
C ALA A 21 10.87 27.47 -11.30
N GLY A 22 12.06 26.93 -11.54
CA GLY A 22 13.30 27.24 -10.80
C GLY A 22 14.28 28.19 -11.50
N LEU A 23 14.01 28.68 -12.71
CA LEU A 23 14.98 29.40 -13.56
C LEU A 23 14.57 30.80 -13.99
N THR A 24 13.94 31.58 -13.12
CA THR A 24 13.75 33.03 -13.37
C THR A 24 14.20 33.89 -12.21
N ALA A 25 15.51 33.94 -11.98
CA ALA A 25 16.13 35.10 -11.34
C ALA A 25 17.62 35.10 -11.67
N CYS A 26 18.05 36.20 -12.28
CA CYS A 26 19.41 36.64 -12.60
C CYS A 26 19.91 36.34 -14.02
N SER A 27 19.64 37.27 -14.94
CA SER A 27 20.49 37.47 -16.13
C SER A 27 20.87 38.94 -16.25
N SER A 28 22.15 39.20 -16.28
CA SER A 28 22.71 40.39 -16.94
C SER A 28 24.04 40.00 -17.60
N GLY A 29 24.08 40.17 -18.92
CA GLY A 29 25.30 40.61 -19.60
C GLY A 29 26.02 39.60 -20.51
N SER A 30 25.96 39.95 -21.80
CA SER A 30 26.96 39.84 -22.88
C SER A 30 26.97 38.64 -23.82
N ASN A 31 26.71 38.94 -25.07
CA ASN A 31 26.77 38.19 -26.32
C ASN A 31 28.16 38.12 -26.96
N PRO A 32 28.34 37.57 -28.20
CA PRO A 32 28.83 36.21 -28.52
C PRO A 32 30.16 36.25 -29.31
N PRO A 33 30.67 35.21 -29.97
CA PRO A 33 30.33 34.89 -31.36
C PRO A 33 30.39 33.39 -31.81
N SER A 34 29.58 33.14 -32.81
CA SER A 34 29.57 32.29 -34.01
C SER A 34 30.71 31.33 -34.37
N ALA A 35 30.32 30.13 -34.88
CA ALA A 35 30.61 29.56 -36.20
C ALA A 35 30.27 28.07 -36.26
N SER A 36 29.34 27.69 -37.15
CA SER A 36 29.45 26.85 -38.36
C SER A 36 30.04 25.46 -38.19
N SER A 37 29.53 24.35 -38.69
CA SER A 37 28.90 24.00 -39.97
C SER A 37 28.53 22.49 -39.98
N ASP A 38 27.42 22.21 -40.66
CA ASP A 38 27.14 21.04 -41.57
C ASP A 38 27.44 19.60 -41.17
N ASN A 39 26.46 18.70 -41.16
CA ASN A 39 26.00 17.96 -42.33
C ASN A 39 24.83 17.00 -42.00
N SER A 40 23.91 17.01 -42.94
CA SER A 40 22.70 16.24 -43.12
C SER A 40 22.96 14.76 -43.40
N VAL A 41 22.06 13.87 -42.93
CA VAL A 41 21.45 12.82 -43.77
C VAL A 41 20.03 12.56 -43.29
N SER A 42 19.09 12.77 -44.19
CA SER A 42 17.68 12.46 -44.16
C SER A 42 17.45 10.98 -44.47
N THR A 43 16.61 10.30 -43.70
CA THR A 43 15.76 9.23 -44.24
C THR A 43 14.40 9.31 -43.55
N GLY A 44 13.41 9.73 -44.32
CA GLY A 44 12.03 9.79 -43.93
C GLY A 44 11.37 8.43 -43.82
N ILE A 45 10.55 8.26 -42.81
CA ILE A 45 9.44 7.31 -42.81
C ILE A 45 8.21 8.07 -42.34
N THR A 46 7.30 8.24 -43.25
CA THR A 46 5.94 8.72 -43.07
C THR A 46 5.14 7.66 -42.35
N ILE A 47 4.49 8.01 -41.25
CA ILE A 47 3.43 7.20 -40.65
C ILE A 47 2.17 8.06 -40.59
N GLU A 48 1.18 7.62 -41.34
CA GLU A 48 -0.18 8.19 -41.37
C GLU A 48 -0.84 8.15 -40.01
N SER A 49 -1.51 9.24 -39.72
CA SER A 49 -2.43 9.40 -38.59
C SER A 49 -3.72 8.64 -38.87
N ALA A 50 -4.09 7.71 -38.02
CA ALA A 50 -5.44 7.19 -37.95
C ALA A 50 -6.08 7.66 -36.64
N ASP A 51 -7.03 8.56 -36.78
CA ASP A 51 -8.03 8.92 -35.78
C ASP A 51 -8.85 7.69 -35.42
N ALA A 52 -8.98 7.41 -34.14
CA ALA A 52 -10.02 6.55 -33.61
C ALA A 52 -10.48 7.07 -32.26
N THR A 53 -11.45 7.93 -32.30
CA THR A 53 -12.39 8.21 -31.22
C THR A 53 -13.15 6.93 -30.90
N SER A 54 -13.12 6.47 -29.66
CA SER A 54 -14.15 5.60 -29.09
C SER A 54 -14.37 5.96 -27.63
N ASP A 55 -15.37 6.76 -27.45
CA ASP A 55 -16.18 6.94 -26.26
C ASP A 55 -16.86 5.59 -25.94
N ALA A 56 -16.61 5.05 -24.79
CA ALA A 56 -17.34 3.88 -24.25
C ALA A 56 -17.81 4.22 -22.85
N SER A 57 -18.93 4.90 -22.80
CA SER A 57 -19.80 4.97 -21.63
C SER A 57 -20.34 3.58 -21.31
N LEU A 58 -20.05 3.07 -20.12
CA LEU A 58 -20.70 1.88 -19.59
C LEU A 58 -22.02 2.30 -18.95
N GLU A 59 -23.11 2.01 -19.63
CA GLU A 59 -24.47 2.07 -19.09
C GLU A 59 -24.68 0.93 -18.09
N GLU A 60 -25.17 1.30 -16.90
CA GLU A 60 -25.68 0.34 -15.92
C GLU A 60 -27.10 -0.11 -16.34
N GLU A 61 -27.29 -1.38 -16.61
CA GLU A 61 -28.61 -1.96 -16.72
C GLU A 61 -29.22 -2.27 -15.34
N PRO A 62 -30.51 -1.98 -15.12
CA PRO A 62 -31.18 -2.23 -13.84
C PRO A 62 -31.64 -3.69 -13.70
N LEU A 63 -31.37 -4.26 -12.54
CA LEU A 63 -31.79 -5.60 -12.11
C LEU A 63 -33.31 -5.67 -12.04
N LYS A 64 -33.92 -6.55 -12.81
CA LYS A 64 -35.37 -6.86 -12.76
C LYS A 64 -35.70 -7.65 -11.49
N THR A 65 -36.50 -7.05 -10.62
CA THR A 65 -37.18 -7.70 -9.52
C THR A 65 -38.29 -8.57 -10.05
N ALA A 66 -38.27 -9.87 -9.77
CA ALA A 66 -39.42 -10.76 -9.93
C ALA A 66 -40.08 -10.95 -8.57
N VAL A 67 -41.30 -10.43 -8.49
CA VAL A 67 -42.25 -10.67 -7.37
C VAL A 67 -43.16 -11.81 -7.76
N THR A 68 -43.34 -12.80 -6.89
CA THR A 68 -44.55 -13.60 -6.86
C THR A 68 -44.99 -13.84 -5.41
N PRO A 69 -46.26 -13.69 -5.12
CA PRO A 69 -46.78 -13.76 -3.76
C PRO A 69 -47.27 -15.16 -3.41
N ASN A 70 -47.19 -15.52 -2.14
CA ASN A 70 -48.09 -16.57 -1.65
C ASN A 70 -48.62 -16.20 -0.26
N THR A 71 -49.95 -16.23 -0.23
CA THR A 71 -50.86 -16.02 0.87
C THR A 71 -50.94 -17.25 1.77
N SER A 72 -51.07 -17.06 3.09
CA SER A 72 -52.06 -17.69 3.96
C SER A 72 -51.92 -17.21 5.41
N GLU A 73 -52.92 -16.50 5.81
CA GLU A 73 -53.90 -16.75 6.89
C GLU A 73 -53.47 -16.57 8.35
N ALA A 74 -54.29 -15.79 8.96
CA ALA A 74 -54.30 -15.21 10.27
C ALA A 74 -54.48 -16.20 11.44
N THR A 75 -53.97 -15.83 12.60
CA THR A 75 -54.69 -16.07 13.85
C THR A 75 -54.45 -14.89 14.81
N GLN A 76 -55.56 -14.38 15.33
CA GLN A 76 -55.66 -13.29 16.26
C GLN A 76 -55.15 -13.69 17.66
N GLY A 77 -54.48 -12.78 18.32
CA GLY A 77 -54.23 -12.84 19.75
C GLY A 77 -54.02 -11.43 20.28
N GLN A 78 -55.06 -10.87 20.91
CA GLN A 78 -55.06 -9.59 21.61
C GLN A 78 -54.16 -9.65 22.86
N SER A 79 -53.33 -8.63 23.06
CA SER A 79 -52.88 -8.25 24.40
C SER A 79 -52.46 -6.77 24.43
N VAL A 80 -53.24 -6.06 25.09
CA VAL A 80 -53.22 -4.78 25.82
C VAL A 80 -51.84 -4.09 25.90
N GLY A 81 -51.85 -2.79 25.55
CA GLY A 81 -50.74 -1.85 25.57
C GLY A 81 -50.13 -1.55 26.93
N LYS A 82 -48.88 -1.28 26.89
CA LYS A 82 -48.20 -0.34 27.80
C LYS A 82 -47.29 0.55 26.94
N ASN A 83 -47.70 1.81 26.82
CA ASN A 83 -46.81 2.90 26.36
C ASN A 83 -45.62 2.98 27.29
N THR A 84 -44.49 2.44 26.86
CA THR A 84 -43.20 2.70 27.47
C THR A 84 -42.47 3.71 26.58
N THR A 85 -42.54 4.96 27.00
CA THR A 85 -41.72 6.02 26.43
C THR A 85 -40.26 5.62 26.66
N THR A 86 -39.60 5.06 25.66
CA THR A 86 -38.17 4.80 25.67
C THR A 86 -37.46 6.15 25.65
N LYS A 87 -37.16 6.67 26.82
CA LYS A 87 -36.16 7.73 26.96
C LYS A 87 -34.85 7.16 26.41
N THR A 88 -34.47 7.61 25.23
CA THR A 88 -33.11 7.42 24.72
C THR A 88 -32.16 8.01 25.74
N LYS A 89 -31.58 7.17 26.58
CA LYS A 89 -30.44 7.54 27.41
C LYS A 89 -29.33 7.93 26.45
N THR A 90 -29.10 9.21 26.28
CA THR A 90 -27.83 9.71 25.74
C THR A 90 -26.79 9.27 26.77
N SER A 91 -26.15 8.15 26.48
CA SER A 91 -24.97 7.72 27.23
C SER A 91 -23.94 8.83 27.07
N ALA A 92 -23.66 9.57 28.12
CA ALA A 92 -22.55 10.49 28.11
C ALA A 92 -21.30 9.66 27.82
N TYR A 93 -20.59 9.96 26.74
CA TYR A 93 -19.31 9.34 26.47
C TYR A 93 -18.37 9.61 27.67
N THR A 94 -17.91 8.54 28.29
CA THR A 94 -16.87 8.63 29.32
C THR A 94 -15.51 8.70 28.63
N LEU A 95 -14.63 9.56 29.14
CA LEU A 95 -13.23 9.63 28.68
C LEU A 95 -12.43 8.61 29.48
N ASP A 96 -12.21 7.44 28.93
CA ASP A 96 -11.74 6.29 29.71
C ASP A 96 -10.20 6.22 29.76
N THR A 97 -9.50 6.71 28.73
CA THR A 97 -8.04 6.62 28.66
C THR A 97 -7.35 7.93 29.02
N VAL A 98 -6.05 7.86 29.34
CA VAL A 98 -5.20 9.04 29.56
C VAL A 98 -5.17 9.92 28.31
N GLN A 99 -5.14 9.30 27.14
CA GLN A 99 -5.15 9.99 25.86
C GLN A 99 -6.44 10.77 25.63
N GLU A 100 -7.58 10.18 25.89
CA GLU A 100 -8.88 10.83 25.71
C GLU A 100 -9.08 12.01 26.63
N LYS A 101 -8.61 11.92 27.87
CA LYS A 101 -8.60 13.04 28.82
C LYS A 101 -7.78 14.23 28.32
N LYS A 102 -6.67 13.96 27.63
CA LYS A 102 -5.85 15.01 26.99
C LYS A 102 -6.62 15.74 25.89
N PHE A 103 -7.51 15.05 25.17
CA PHE A 103 -8.33 15.63 24.10
C PHE A 103 -9.56 16.39 24.61
N ALA A 104 -9.88 16.35 25.93
CA ALA A 104 -11.02 17.07 26.48
C ALA A 104 -10.96 18.60 26.28
N SER A 105 -9.76 19.16 26.13
CA SER A 105 -9.55 20.61 25.87
C SER A 105 -9.97 21.04 24.46
N LEU A 106 -10.29 20.11 23.58
CA LEU A 106 -10.71 20.40 22.17
C LEU A 106 -12.13 20.97 22.07
N LYS A 107 -12.90 20.99 23.14
CA LYS A 107 -14.30 21.42 23.12
C LYS A 107 -14.47 22.81 22.49
N GLY A 108 -15.32 22.87 21.47
CA GLY A 108 -15.64 24.10 20.73
C GLY A 108 -14.64 24.47 19.63
N THR A 109 -13.53 23.73 19.47
CA THR A 109 -12.54 23.97 18.40
C THR A 109 -12.99 23.37 17.06
N THR A 110 -12.43 23.89 15.98
CA THR A 110 -12.62 23.37 14.62
C THR A 110 -11.38 22.61 14.18
N ILE A 111 -11.56 21.49 13.49
CA ILE A 111 -10.51 20.67 12.89
C ILE A 111 -10.68 20.72 11.36
N HIS A 112 -9.62 21.14 10.66
CA HIS A 112 -9.60 21.25 9.20
C HIS A 112 -8.98 19.99 8.61
N ILE A 113 -9.73 19.27 7.79
CA ILE A 113 -9.26 18.06 7.14
C ILE A 113 -9.25 18.23 5.62
N THR A 114 -8.27 17.59 4.96
CA THR A 114 -8.30 17.43 3.51
C THR A 114 -8.65 16.01 3.17
N THR A 115 -9.49 15.82 2.14
CA THR A 115 -9.82 14.50 1.60
C THR A 115 -9.40 14.42 0.15
N SER A 116 -8.94 13.23 -0.28
CA SER A 116 -8.46 13.00 -1.63
C SER A 116 -9.61 12.64 -2.58
N GLY A 117 -9.95 13.56 -3.47
CA GLY A 117 -10.83 13.35 -4.62
C GLY A 117 -12.33 13.24 -4.35
N LYS A 118 -12.76 12.98 -3.11
CA LYS A 118 -14.18 12.74 -2.76
C LYS A 118 -14.50 13.26 -1.35
N GLN A 119 -15.78 13.29 -1.02
CA GLN A 119 -16.25 13.50 0.35
C GLN A 119 -15.59 12.49 1.33
N PRO A 120 -15.50 12.81 2.62
CA PRO A 120 -14.99 11.88 3.62
C PRO A 120 -15.64 10.50 3.49
N SER A 121 -14.83 9.45 3.58
CA SER A 121 -15.32 8.06 3.58
C SER A 121 -16.27 7.82 4.75
N ASP A 122 -17.05 6.75 4.71
CA ASP A 122 -17.97 6.43 5.81
C ASP A 122 -17.22 6.14 7.11
N GLY A 123 -16.04 5.54 7.06
CA GLY A 123 -15.14 5.39 8.21
C GLY A 123 -14.72 6.76 8.77
N GLN A 124 -14.27 7.68 7.93
CA GLN A 124 -13.92 9.04 8.38
C GLN A 124 -15.12 9.78 8.96
N LYS A 125 -16.31 9.71 8.33
CA LYS A 125 -17.55 10.30 8.88
C LYS A 125 -17.91 9.74 10.25
N LYS A 126 -17.71 8.44 10.46
CA LYS A 126 -17.95 7.80 11.75
C LYS A 126 -17.01 8.32 12.82
N VAL A 127 -15.70 8.45 12.51
CA VAL A 127 -14.72 9.09 13.41
C VAL A 127 -15.12 10.54 13.72
N MET A 128 -15.44 11.34 12.71
CA MET A 128 -15.87 12.74 12.88
C MET A 128 -17.09 12.82 13.82
N THR A 129 -18.10 11.99 13.60
CA THR A 129 -19.30 11.94 14.47
C THR A 129 -18.94 11.53 15.89
N THR A 130 -18.07 10.55 16.07
CA THR A 130 -17.59 10.13 17.41
C THR A 130 -16.90 11.29 18.12
N MET A 131 -15.99 11.99 17.43
CA MET A 131 -15.28 13.13 18.02
C MET A 131 -16.17 14.33 18.30
N GLN A 132 -17.16 14.62 17.43
CA GLN A 132 -18.17 15.66 17.71
C GLN A 132 -18.93 15.38 19.00
N ASN A 133 -19.38 14.13 19.17
CA ASN A 133 -20.14 13.72 20.35
C ASN A 133 -19.28 13.64 21.61
N LYS A 134 -18.03 13.19 21.49
CA LYS A 134 -17.13 12.92 22.61
C LYS A 134 -16.40 14.16 23.09
N TYR A 135 -15.89 14.96 22.17
CA TYR A 135 -15.04 16.10 22.48
C TYR A 135 -15.70 17.46 22.17
N GLY A 136 -16.85 17.48 21.50
CA GLY A 136 -17.55 18.72 21.14
C GLY A 136 -16.83 19.55 20.07
N VAL A 137 -16.06 18.93 19.19
CA VAL A 137 -15.33 19.58 18.10
C VAL A 137 -16.23 19.83 16.89
N LYS A 138 -15.79 20.70 15.99
CA LYS A 138 -16.37 20.90 14.65
C LYS A 138 -15.38 20.45 13.60
N PHE A 139 -15.88 20.14 12.38
CA PHE A 139 -15.02 19.78 11.24
C PHE A 139 -15.31 20.69 10.06
N GLU A 140 -14.24 21.09 9.38
CA GLU A 140 -14.29 21.69 8.07
C GLU A 140 -13.48 20.80 7.11
N THR A 141 -14.08 20.49 5.95
CA THR A 141 -13.49 19.57 4.99
C THR A 141 -13.17 20.29 3.70
N GLN A 142 -11.92 20.21 3.26
CA GLN A 142 -11.48 20.63 1.92
C GLN A 142 -11.23 19.38 1.06
N ILE A 143 -11.85 19.37 -0.13
CA ILE A 143 -11.65 18.28 -1.09
C ILE A 143 -10.53 18.70 -2.05
N LEU A 144 -9.49 17.88 -2.14
CA LEU A 144 -8.38 18.02 -3.10
C LEU A 144 -8.36 16.80 -4.01
N GLY A 145 -7.92 16.95 -5.26
CA GLY A 145 -7.60 15.81 -6.12
C GLY A 145 -6.46 14.99 -5.51
N TRP A 146 -6.38 13.69 -5.84
CA TRP A 146 -5.32 12.81 -5.31
C TRP A 146 -3.91 13.39 -5.58
N GLU A 147 -3.62 13.75 -6.83
CA GLU A 147 -2.34 14.34 -7.21
C GLU A 147 -2.13 15.71 -6.57
N GLU A 148 -3.18 16.49 -6.49
CA GLU A 148 -3.20 17.82 -5.87
C GLU A 148 -2.90 17.72 -4.36
N SER A 149 -3.46 16.74 -3.65
CA SER A 149 -3.22 16.56 -2.22
C SER A 149 -1.75 16.27 -1.90
N GLN A 150 -1.05 15.58 -2.80
CA GLN A 150 0.37 15.27 -2.63
C GLN A 150 1.29 16.46 -2.92
N THR A 151 0.94 17.28 -3.90
CA THR A 151 1.78 18.42 -4.31
C THR A 151 1.50 19.67 -3.48
N LYS A 152 0.26 19.92 -3.10
CA LYS A 152 -0.15 21.11 -2.35
C LYS A 152 0.22 21.09 -0.87
N MET A 153 0.37 19.93 -0.24
CA MET A 153 0.64 19.86 1.19
C MET A 153 1.87 20.68 1.59
N GLY A 154 2.98 20.51 0.87
CA GLY A 154 4.19 21.30 1.10
C GLY A 154 3.98 22.82 0.88
N GLN A 155 3.21 23.19 -0.13
CA GLN A 155 2.88 24.60 -0.41
C GLN A 155 2.00 25.21 0.68
N MET A 156 1.00 24.48 1.18
CA MET A 156 0.11 24.91 2.26
C MET A 156 0.88 25.09 3.58
N VAL A 157 1.81 24.17 3.88
CA VAL A 157 2.70 24.29 5.03
C VAL A 157 3.61 25.51 4.91
N ALA A 158 4.21 25.74 3.74
CA ALA A 158 5.06 26.90 3.47
C ALA A 158 4.29 28.22 3.53
N ALA A 159 3.03 28.22 3.09
CA ALA A 159 2.14 29.39 3.17
C ALA A 159 1.59 29.64 4.59
N GLY A 160 1.86 28.75 5.56
CA GLY A 160 1.38 28.89 6.93
C GLY A 160 -0.11 28.60 7.12
N ASN A 161 -0.76 27.92 6.18
CA ASN A 161 -2.19 27.58 6.23
C ASN A 161 -2.43 26.13 5.79
N PRO A 162 -1.79 25.14 6.43
CA PRO A 162 -2.07 23.73 6.17
C PRO A 162 -3.38 23.29 6.83
N PRO A 163 -3.95 22.14 6.41
CA PRO A 163 -4.97 21.45 7.19
C PRO A 163 -4.38 20.95 8.53
N ASP A 164 -5.22 20.47 9.42
CA ASP A 164 -4.77 19.91 10.69
C ASP A 164 -4.34 18.44 10.55
N ILE A 165 -4.68 17.80 9.42
CA ILE A 165 -4.38 16.39 9.15
C ILE A 165 -3.88 16.25 7.71
N GLY A 166 -2.76 15.55 7.56
CA GLY A 166 -2.25 15.07 6.29
C GLY A 166 -2.19 13.54 6.25
N SER A 167 -2.07 12.98 5.04
CA SER A 167 -1.89 11.54 4.85
C SER A 167 -0.49 11.21 4.37
N PHE A 168 0.09 10.13 4.93
CA PHE A 168 1.28 9.48 4.43
C PHE A 168 0.89 8.32 3.51
N SER A 169 1.73 8.10 2.51
CA SER A 169 1.94 6.80 1.90
C SER A 169 3.39 6.38 2.12
N GLU A 170 3.70 5.12 1.88
CA GLU A 170 5.08 4.60 1.94
C GLU A 170 6.07 5.43 1.09
N VAL A 171 5.57 6.02 0.00
CA VAL A 171 6.35 6.85 -0.92
C VAL A 171 6.60 8.27 -0.40
N LEU A 172 5.78 8.76 0.52
CA LEU A 172 5.79 10.16 0.96
C LEU A 172 6.34 10.36 2.37
N ALA A 173 6.17 9.38 3.25
CA ALA A 173 6.41 9.54 4.68
C ALA A 173 7.81 10.10 4.98
N LEU A 174 8.87 9.44 4.50
CA LEU A 174 10.24 9.86 4.76
C LEU A 174 10.53 11.27 4.22
N ARG A 175 10.05 11.57 3.01
CA ARG A 175 10.22 12.90 2.40
C ARG A 175 9.51 14.00 3.19
N TYR A 176 8.30 13.76 3.65
CA TYR A 176 7.54 14.76 4.41
C TYR A 176 8.13 15.02 5.78
N ILE A 177 8.70 14.00 6.42
CA ILE A 177 9.37 14.12 7.71
C ILE A 177 10.63 14.99 7.56
N TYR A 178 11.52 14.65 6.63
CA TYR A 178 12.78 15.38 6.48
C TYR A 178 12.62 16.75 5.78
N ALA A 179 11.59 16.94 4.96
CA ALA A 179 11.23 18.27 4.44
C ALA A 179 10.52 19.16 5.48
N ASN A 180 10.36 18.71 6.72
CA ASN A 180 9.62 19.43 7.75
C ASN A 180 8.16 19.75 7.38
N ILE A 181 7.54 18.92 6.55
CA ILE A 181 6.11 19.02 6.22
C ILE A 181 5.30 18.37 7.35
N ALA A 182 5.72 17.20 7.84
CA ALA A 182 5.17 16.57 9.03
C ALA A 182 5.91 17.07 10.28
N GLN A 183 5.18 17.32 11.37
CA GLN A 183 5.78 17.63 12.66
C GLN A 183 5.73 16.44 13.62
N PRO A 184 6.66 16.36 14.61
CA PRO A 184 6.52 15.39 15.70
C PRO A 184 5.22 15.58 16.45
N ILE A 185 4.61 14.47 16.85
CA ILE A 185 3.32 14.46 17.57
C ILE A 185 3.41 13.85 18.97
N ASP A 186 4.62 13.67 19.50
CA ASP A 186 4.86 13.13 20.84
C ASP A 186 4.18 13.95 21.94
N ASP A 187 4.08 15.27 21.76
CA ASP A 187 3.39 16.15 22.71
C ASP A 187 1.86 15.92 22.71
N TYR A 188 1.31 15.28 21.71
CA TYR A 188 -0.12 15.06 21.53
C TYR A 188 -0.54 13.63 21.78
N ILE A 189 0.30 12.65 21.49
CA ILE A 189 0.03 11.21 21.61
C ILE A 189 0.77 10.63 22.82
N VAL A 190 0.02 10.01 23.73
CA VAL A 190 0.56 9.27 24.87
C VAL A 190 0.88 7.85 24.41
N ARG A 191 2.16 7.55 24.13
CA ARG A 191 2.59 6.23 23.59
C ARG A 191 2.26 5.06 24.53
N ASP A 192 2.17 5.31 25.84
CA ASP A 192 1.82 4.30 26.85
C ASP A 192 0.32 4.06 27.01
N ASP A 193 -0.52 4.77 26.27
CA ASP A 193 -1.96 4.54 26.22
C ASP A 193 -2.27 3.12 25.70
N GLU A 194 -3.32 2.48 26.23
CA GLU A 194 -3.63 1.07 25.92
C GLU A 194 -3.90 0.79 24.43
N TYR A 195 -4.48 1.78 23.73
CA TYR A 195 -4.71 1.67 22.29
C TYR A 195 -3.45 2.07 21.51
N ALA A 196 -2.73 3.11 21.94
CA ALA A 196 -1.52 3.56 21.28
C ALA A 196 -0.46 2.45 21.20
N LYS A 197 -0.33 1.61 22.20
CA LYS A 197 0.56 0.43 22.21
C LYS A 197 0.24 -0.58 21.12
N GLN A 198 -0.97 -0.59 20.61
CA GLN A 198 -1.44 -1.51 19.57
C GLN A 198 -1.39 -0.88 18.16
N MET A 199 -1.14 0.43 18.06
CA MET A 199 -1.19 1.19 16.80
C MET A 199 0.07 1.07 15.94
N ARG A 200 1.03 0.22 16.28
CA ARG A 200 2.27 0.01 15.52
C ARG A 200 3.00 1.33 15.23
N LEU A 201 3.17 2.16 16.26
CA LEU A 201 3.74 3.51 16.15
C LEU A 201 5.19 3.51 15.63
N GLU A 202 5.89 2.38 15.74
CA GLU A 202 7.26 2.20 15.24
C GLU A 202 7.40 2.48 13.75
N VAL A 203 6.34 2.28 12.94
CA VAL A 203 6.35 2.53 11.48
C VAL A 203 6.68 3.99 11.16
N TYR A 204 6.14 4.93 11.93
CA TYR A 204 6.36 6.37 11.73
C TYR A 204 7.13 7.02 12.87
N THR A 205 7.86 6.22 13.65
CA THR A 205 8.83 6.71 14.62
C THR A 205 10.22 6.77 13.97
N ILE A 206 10.74 7.97 13.80
CA ILE A 206 12.05 8.25 13.22
C ILE A 206 12.88 9.03 14.26
N ASN A 207 14.05 8.53 14.59
CA ASN A 207 14.94 9.15 15.60
C ASN A 207 14.20 9.41 16.92
N ASP A 208 13.52 8.40 17.42
CA ASP A 208 12.71 8.42 18.65
C ASP A 208 11.54 9.41 18.66
N LYS A 209 11.29 10.12 17.57
CA LYS A 209 10.16 11.03 17.40
C LYS A 209 9.04 10.39 16.61
N LEU A 210 7.84 10.50 17.12
CA LEU A 210 6.63 10.03 16.45
C LEU A 210 6.12 11.11 15.49
N TYR A 211 6.05 10.82 14.20
CA TYR A 211 5.57 11.74 13.16
C TYR A 211 4.17 11.44 12.65
N GLY A 212 3.64 10.27 12.93
CA GLY A 212 2.33 9.87 12.46
C GLY A 212 1.87 8.57 13.07
N VAL A 213 0.65 8.19 12.71
CA VAL A 213 0.05 6.93 13.14
C VAL A 213 -0.47 6.20 11.91
N PRO A 214 -0.27 4.89 11.82
CA PRO A 214 -0.89 4.06 10.79
C PRO A 214 -2.39 4.30 10.68
N ALA A 215 -2.90 4.39 9.45
CA ALA A 215 -4.32 4.66 9.19
C ALA A 215 -5.25 3.44 9.44
N GLY A 216 -4.72 2.38 10.00
CA GLY A 216 -5.48 1.25 10.54
C GLY A 216 -5.40 -0.05 9.79
N TYR A 217 -4.99 -0.09 8.54
CA TYR A 217 -4.82 -1.37 7.85
C TYR A 217 -3.36 -1.53 7.42
N PHE A 218 -2.64 -2.43 8.12
CA PHE A 218 -1.44 -3.02 7.56
C PHE A 218 -1.85 -3.90 6.40
N GLN A 219 -1.22 -3.67 5.26
CA GLN A 219 -1.44 -4.49 4.08
C GLN A 219 -0.28 -5.48 4.01
N GLU A 220 -0.48 -6.63 4.62
CA GLU A 220 0.49 -7.71 4.60
C GLU A 220 0.50 -8.38 3.23
N TYR A 221 1.67 -8.84 2.77
CA TYR A 221 1.78 -9.63 1.56
C TYR A 221 1.65 -11.11 1.86
N TYR A 222 0.87 -11.80 1.02
CA TYR A 222 0.68 -13.25 1.02
C TYR A 222 0.96 -13.82 -0.36
N LEU A 223 1.21 -15.10 -0.42
CA LEU A 223 1.21 -15.88 -1.65
C LEU A 223 -0.17 -16.50 -1.85
N TYR A 224 -0.87 -16.07 -2.90
CA TYR A 224 -2.07 -16.70 -3.42
C TYR A 224 -1.70 -17.73 -4.47
N TYR A 225 -2.39 -18.86 -4.52
CA TYR A 225 -2.14 -19.89 -5.53
C TYR A 225 -3.45 -20.46 -6.05
N ASN A 226 -3.45 -20.84 -7.32
CA ASN A 226 -4.59 -21.42 -8.00
C ASN A 226 -4.67 -22.93 -7.69
N LYS A 227 -5.47 -23.33 -6.68
CA LYS A 227 -5.65 -24.73 -6.26
C LYS A 227 -6.13 -25.62 -7.40
N THR A 228 -7.01 -25.11 -8.26
CA THR A 228 -7.52 -25.83 -9.43
C THR A 228 -6.38 -26.18 -10.38
N LEU A 229 -5.54 -25.20 -10.74
CA LEU A 229 -4.33 -25.44 -11.55
C LEU A 229 -3.38 -26.44 -10.87
N PHE A 230 -3.16 -26.28 -9.57
CA PHE A 230 -2.29 -27.19 -8.82
C PHE A 230 -2.78 -28.62 -8.90
N LYS A 231 -4.08 -28.85 -8.77
CA LYS A 231 -4.70 -30.17 -8.91
C LYS A 231 -4.63 -30.68 -10.35
N GLU A 232 -4.93 -29.85 -11.35
CA GLU A 232 -4.87 -30.20 -12.78
C GLU A 232 -3.48 -30.70 -13.21
N TYR A 233 -2.41 -30.10 -12.64
CA TYR A 233 -1.03 -30.40 -13.00
C TYR A 233 -0.28 -31.26 -11.99
N GLY A 234 -0.96 -31.82 -10.97
CA GLY A 234 -0.37 -32.66 -9.93
C GLY A 234 0.73 -31.96 -9.14
N LEU A 235 0.60 -30.64 -8.91
CA LEU A 235 1.55 -29.85 -8.14
C LEU A 235 1.32 -30.05 -6.64
N LYS A 236 2.39 -29.93 -5.87
CA LYS A 236 2.32 -30.01 -4.41
C LYS A 236 1.67 -28.75 -3.86
N ASP A 237 0.65 -28.92 -3.03
CA ASP A 237 -0.02 -27.81 -2.36
C ASP A 237 0.94 -27.13 -1.36
N PRO A 238 1.18 -25.80 -1.46
CA PRO A 238 2.17 -25.12 -0.62
C PRO A 238 1.78 -25.09 0.87
N TYR A 239 0.51 -25.10 1.19
CA TYR A 239 0.04 -25.12 2.57
C TYR A 239 0.30 -26.48 3.25
N THR A 240 -0.26 -27.54 2.68
CA THR A 240 -0.19 -28.88 3.30
C THR A 240 1.17 -29.56 3.14
N GLU A 241 1.86 -29.31 2.02
CA GLU A 241 3.12 -30.02 1.72
C GLU A 241 4.38 -29.32 2.22
N TYR A 242 4.28 -28.01 2.49
CA TYR A 242 5.45 -27.25 2.93
C TYR A 242 5.19 -26.42 4.20
N TYR A 243 4.15 -25.58 4.25
CA TYR A 243 3.91 -24.67 5.37
C TYR A 243 3.62 -25.44 6.67
N LEU A 244 2.64 -26.35 6.67
CA LEU A 244 2.29 -27.17 7.84
C LEU A 244 3.41 -28.11 8.28
N LYS A 245 4.41 -28.39 7.42
CA LYS A 245 5.57 -29.24 7.70
C LYS A 245 6.80 -28.42 8.12
N ASP A 246 6.65 -27.14 8.38
CA ASP A 246 7.72 -26.16 8.69
C ASP A 246 8.89 -26.20 7.69
N ASN A 247 8.57 -26.46 6.43
CA ASN A 247 9.53 -26.52 5.32
C ASN A 247 9.19 -25.52 4.20
N TRP A 248 8.56 -24.39 4.57
CA TRP A 248 8.22 -23.33 3.64
C TRP A 248 9.29 -22.25 3.66
N ASN A 249 10.25 -22.35 2.75
CA ASN A 249 11.42 -21.49 2.65
C ASN A 249 11.78 -21.21 1.18
N TYR A 250 12.78 -20.34 0.92
CA TYR A 250 13.20 -19.94 -0.43
C TYR A 250 13.53 -21.12 -1.34
N ASN A 251 14.19 -22.18 -0.84
CA ASN A 251 14.55 -23.33 -1.66
C ASN A 251 13.31 -24.11 -2.12
N THR A 252 12.38 -24.39 -1.18
CA THR A 252 11.15 -25.11 -1.50
C THR A 252 10.21 -24.28 -2.34
N PHE A 253 10.16 -22.95 -2.14
CA PHE A 253 9.41 -22.03 -2.97
C PHE A 253 9.96 -21.98 -4.40
N LEU A 254 11.26 -21.81 -4.58
CA LEU A 254 11.89 -21.83 -5.91
C LEU A 254 11.65 -23.14 -6.64
N ALA A 255 11.79 -24.26 -5.94
CA ALA A 255 11.50 -25.59 -6.52
C ALA A 255 10.03 -25.72 -6.93
N LEU A 256 9.10 -25.21 -6.11
CA LEU A 256 7.68 -25.18 -6.42
C LEU A 256 7.40 -24.29 -7.64
N CYS A 257 7.96 -23.08 -7.70
CA CYS A 257 7.82 -22.18 -8.86
C CYS A 257 8.32 -22.83 -10.15
N LYS A 258 9.47 -23.50 -10.10
CA LYS A 258 10.00 -24.24 -11.26
C LYS A 258 9.04 -25.37 -11.66
N SER A 259 8.53 -26.14 -10.72
CA SER A 259 7.60 -27.25 -11.03
C SER A 259 6.24 -26.74 -11.53
N ALA A 260 5.81 -25.58 -11.08
CA ALA A 260 4.57 -24.93 -11.50
C ALA A 260 4.70 -24.20 -12.85
N THR A 261 5.90 -23.93 -13.34
CA THR A 261 6.10 -23.35 -14.67
C THR A 261 5.80 -24.40 -15.73
N LYS A 262 4.92 -24.07 -16.68
CA LYS A 262 4.50 -24.98 -17.75
C LYS A 262 4.65 -24.34 -19.12
N TYR A 263 4.95 -25.20 -20.10
CA TYR A 263 5.07 -24.82 -21.50
C TYR A 263 3.96 -25.48 -22.32
N GLU A 264 3.67 -24.91 -23.46
CA GLU A 264 2.77 -25.49 -24.44
C GLU A 264 3.40 -26.77 -25.05
N ALA A 265 2.65 -27.47 -25.89
CA ALA A 265 3.11 -28.74 -26.51
C ALA A 265 4.40 -28.61 -27.33
N ASP A 266 4.75 -27.38 -27.75
CA ASP A 266 5.99 -27.08 -28.45
C ASP A 266 7.24 -27.09 -27.53
N GLY A 267 7.04 -27.19 -26.22
CA GLY A 267 8.09 -27.16 -25.20
C GLY A 267 8.87 -25.83 -25.12
N LYS A 268 8.44 -24.80 -25.82
CA LYS A 268 9.11 -23.49 -25.90
C LYS A 268 8.22 -22.32 -25.47
N THR A 269 6.98 -22.33 -25.91
CA THR A 269 6.01 -21.28 -25.58
C THR A 269 5.57 -21.43 -24.13
N LEU A 270 5.81 -20.41 -23.30
CA LEU A 270 5.40 -20.41 -21.89
C LEU A 270 3.87 -20.40 -21.81
N LYS A 271 3.29 -21.46 -21.24
CA LYS A 271 1.86 -21.56 -20.98
C LYS A 271 1.47 -20.73 -19.76
N PHE A 272 2.17 -20.96 -18.65
CA PHE A 272 2.12 -20.11 -17.46
C PHE A 272 3.40 -20.23 -16.63
N ALA A 273 3.76 -19.15 -15.97
CA ALA A 273 4.88 -19.08 -15.04
C ALA A 273 4.47 -19.56 -13.64
N GLY A 274 5.45 -19.88 -12.81
CA GLY A 274 5.23 -20.32 -11.44
C GLY A 274 4.62 -19.24 -10.57
N VAL A 275 5.15 -18.01 -10.61
CA VAL A 275 4.72 -16.91 -9.76
C VAL A 275 4.71 -15.57 -10.47
N GLY A 276 3.81 -14.67 -10.08
CA GLY A 276 3.80 -13.27 -10.48
C GLY A 276 3.79 -12.35 -9.26
N THR A 277 4.38 -11.19 -9.40
CA THR A 277 4.28 -10.07 -8.46
C THR A 277 4.65 -8.77 -9.17
N TRP A 278 4.10 -7.66 -8.71
CA TRP A 278 4.51 -6.32 -9.15
C TRP A 278 5.58 -5.70 -8.22
N ASN A 279 5.65 -6.19 -6.97
CA ASN A 279 6.57 -5.67 -5.96
C ASN A 279 7.69 -6.68 -5.67
N TYR A 280 8.81 -6.52 -6.34
CA TYR A 280 9.95 -7.42 -6.17
C TYR A 280 10.68 -7.23 -4.82
N ALA A 281 10.48 -6.10 -4.13
CA ALA A 281 11.05 -5.86 -2.82
C ALA A 281 10.56 -6.86 -1.76
N VAL A 282 9.39 -7.48 -1.97
CA VAL A 282 8.84 -8.50 -1.06
C VAL A 282 9.79 -9.67 -0.82
N PHE A 283 10.63 -10.02 -1.80
CA PHE A 283 11.62 -11.09 -1.63
C PHE A 283 12.75 -10.68 -0.68
N MET A 284 13.17 -9.41 -0.67
CA MET A 284 14.11 -8.92 0.34
C MET A 284 13.43 -8.85 1.72
N MET A 285 12.24 -8.29 1.77
CA MET A 285 11.50 -8.05 3.01
C MET A 285 11.12 -9.36 3.73
N ALA A 286 10.74 -10.41 3.01
CA ALA A 286 10.48 -11.73 3.57
C ALA A 286 11.72 -12.39 4.21
N ASN A 287 12.91 -11.86 3.92
CA ASN A 287 14.19 -12.23 4.53
C ASN A 287 14.72 -11.18 5.53
N GLY A 288 13.89 -10.20 5.94
CA GLY A 288 14.24 -9.14 6.89
C GLY A 288 15.00 -7.95 6.28
N GLY A 289 15.18 -7.93 4.96
CA GLY A 289 15.87 -6.84 4.25
C GLY A 289 14.97 -5.63 4.04
N THR A 290 15.52 -4.43 4.15
CA THR A 290 14.80 -3.16 4.02
C THR A 290 15.41 -2.20 2.98
N GLY A 291 16.61 -2.54 2.45
CA GLY A 291 17.36 -1.73 1.49
C GLY A 291 18.03 -0.48 2.08
N ILE A 292 17.34 0.18 3.01
CA ILE A 292 17.89 1.23 3.90
C ILE A 292 17.41 0.97 5.33
N CYS A 293 18.21 1.28 6.32
CA CYS A 293 17.82 1.16 7.73
C CYS A 293 18.32 2.38 8.54
N PRO A 294 17.74 2.65 9.73
CA PRO A 294 18.28 3.66 10.64
C PRO A 294 19.75 3.40 10.96
N ASP A 295 20.58 4.45 10.94
CA ASP A 295 22.04 4.39 11.19
C ASP A 295 22.40 4.48 12.67
N GLY A 296 21.43 4.59 13.56
CA GLY A 296 21.61 4.80 15.00
C GLY A 296 22.17 6.17 15.39
N LYS A 297 22.32 7.10 14.44
CA LYS A 297 22.86 8.46 14.64
C LYS A 297 21.85 9.54 14.24
N GLY A 298 20.64 9.14 13.96
CA GLY A 298 19.58 10.04 13.56
C GLY A 298 19.35 10.16 12.05
N GLY A 299 20.02 9.34 11.27
CA GLY A 299 19.86 9.21 9.83
C GLY A 299 19.53 7.80 9.40
N PHE A 300 19.80 7.52 8.14
CA PHE A 300 19.67 6.20 7.52
C PHE A 300 20.95 5.81 6.78
N GLU A 301 21.18 4.53 6.68
CA GLU A 301 22.23 3.97 5.83
C GLU A 301 21.65 3.02 4.77
N VAL A 302 22.37 2.93 3.65
CA VAL A 302 22.04 1.99 2.58
C VAL A 302 22.62 0.63 2.90
N VAL A 303 21.75 -0.38 3.01
CA VAL A 303 22.08 -1.77 3.37
C VAL A 303 21.82 -2.78 2.24
N ILE A 304 21.53 -2.31 1.04
CA ILE A 304 21.12 -3.14 -0.12
C ILE A 304 22.12 -4.27 -0.46
N ASP A 305 23.37 -4.17 -0.02
CA ASP A 305 24.43 -5.17 -0.21
C ASP A 305 24.58 -6.13 0.99
N LYS A 306 23.71 -6.06 1.98
CA LYS A 306 23.79 -6.95 3.13
C LYS A 306 23.16 -8.33 2.82
N PRO A 307 23.49 -9.37 3.60
CA PRO A 307 23.07 -10.74 3.30
C PRO A 307 21.54 -10.91 3.14
N ALA A 308 20.74 -10.20 3.91
CA ALA A 308 19.28 -10.31 3.85
C ALA A 308 18.72 -9.82 2.51
N GLU A 309 19.17 -8.66 2.04
CA GLU A 309 18.82 -8.08 0.76
C GLU A 309 19.33 -8.94 -0.39
N MET A 310 20.61 -9.31 -0.34
CA MET A 310 21.26 -10.09 -1.39
C MET A 310 20.59 -11.44 -1.60
N ALA A 311 20.14 -12.12 -0.55
CA ALA A 311 19.41 -13.39 -0.68
C ALA A 311 18.04 -13.22 -1.35
N GLY A 312 17.32 -12.12 -1.05
CA GLY A 312 16.07 -11.79 -1.72
C GLY A 312 16.25 -11.47 -3.21
N LEU A 313 17.27 -10.68 -3.53
CA LEU A 313 17.63 -10.38 -4.92
C LEU A 313 18.09 -11.62 -5.68
N GLN A 314 18.81 -12.54 -5.02
CA GLN A 314 19.22 -13.82 -5.60
C GLN A 314 18.01 -14.70 -5.91
N LEU A 315 17.02 -14.80 -5.00
CA LEU A 315 15.79 -15.51 -5.27
C LEU A 315 15.04 -14.96 -6.50
N LEU A 316 14.94 -13.62 -6.60
CA LEU A 316 14.35 -12.97 -7.78
C LEU A 316 15.09 -13.37 -9.07
N TYR A 317 16.41 -13.27 -9.05
CA TYR A 317 17.26 -13.68 -10.19
C TYR A 317 17.06 -15.15 -10.55
N ASP A 318 17.05 -16.06 -9.58
CA ASP A 318 16.85 -17.49 -9.81
C ASP A 318 15.47 -17.83 -10.38
N LEU A 319 14.43 -17.08 -10.00
CA LEU A 319 13.08 -17.18 -10.59
C LEU A 319 13.08 -16.73 -12.04
N VAL A 320 13.79 -15.66 -12.36
CA VAL A 320 13.93 -15.14 -13.74
C VAL A 320 14.70 -16.13 -14.62
N GLU A 321 15.85 -16.62 -14.16
CA GLU A 321 16.66 -17.60 -14.89
C GLU A 321 15.92 -18.91 -15.17
N ALA A 322 15.04 -19.30 -14.23
CA ALA A 322 14.18 -20.48 -14.38
C ALA A 322 12.96 -20.24 -15.28
N ASN A 323 12.74 -19.04 -15.83
CA ASN A 323 11.50 -18.58 -16.46
C ASN A 323 10.25 -18.81 -15.58
N ALA A 324 10.44 -18.84 -14.27
CA ALA A 324 9.38 -19.09 -13.30
C ALA A 324 8.69 -17.82 -12.80
N LEU A 325 9.21 -16.64 -13.14
CA LEU A 325 8.60 -15.35 -12.84
C LEU A 325 7.78 -14.86 -14.06
N TYR A 326 6.51 -14.54 -13.82
CA TYR A 326 5.67 -13.87 -14.80
C TYR A 326 5.99 -12.37 -14.84
N THR A 327 6.45 -11.89 -15.97
CA THR A 327 6.92 -10.51 -16.17
C THR A 327 5.87 -9.56 -16.77
N GLY A 328 4.66 -10.06 -17.04
CA GLY A 328 3.52 -9.27 -17.48
C GLY A 328 2.74 -8.64 -16.32
N ASP A 329 1.53 -8.15 -16.61
CA ASP A 329 0.62 -7.72 -15.55
C ASP A 329 0.21 -8.94 -14.71
N SER A 330 0.80 -9.04 -13.52
CA SER A 330 0.65 -10.21 -12.64
C SER A 330 -0.78 -10.42 -12.16
N TYR A 331 -1.57 -9.36 -12.04
CA TYR A 331 -2.98 -9.43 -11.63
C TYR A 331 -3.86 -10.06 -12.71
N THR A 332 -3.80 -9.49 -13.91
CA THR A 332 -4.51 -10.04 -15.07
C THR A 332 -3.98 -11.42 -15.43
N GLY A 333 -2.65 -11.61 -15.30
CA GLY A 333 -1.99 -12.89 -15.50
C GLY A 333 -2.54 -13.98 -14.60
N PHE A 334 -2.73 -13.71 -13.31
CA PHE A 334 -3.29 -14.69 -12.36
C PHE A 334 -4.73 -15.10 -12.74
N ARG A 335 -5.58 -14.13 -13.04
CA ARG A 335 -6.95 -14.38 -13.51
C ARG A 335 -7.01 -15.16 -14.82
N GLN A 336 -6.06 -14.95 -15.71
CA GLN A 336 -5.96 -15.61 -17.01
C GLN A 336 -5.15 -16.89 -16.97
N ARG A 337 -4.81 -17.40 -15.78
CA ARG A 337 -3.95 -18.59 -15.59
C ARG A 337 -2.59 -18.46 -16.29
N LYS A 338 -2.00 -17.26 -16.38
CA LYS A 338 -0.65 -17.00 -16.90
C LYS A 338 0.45 -17.07 -15.85
N ASN A 339 0.08 -17.04 -14.58
CA ASN A 339 0.93 -17.37 -13.44
C ASN A 339 0.12 -18.24 -12.47
N ALA A 340 0.73 -19.32 -11.98
CA ALA A 340 0.07 -20.28 -11.09
C ALA A 340 -0.07 -19.74 -9.66
N MET A 341 0.80 -18.82 -9.27
CA MET A 341 0.85 -18.17 -7.96
C MET A 341 0.97 -16.65 -8.13
N LEU A 342 0.50 -15.90 -7.13
CA LEU A 342 0.56 -14.44 -7.08
C LEU A 342 0.96 -13.97 -5.70
N ILE A 343 1.96 -13.11 -5.60
CA ILE A 343 2.29 -12.42 -4.33
C ILE A 343 1.58 -11.07 -4.34
N GLU A 344 0.68 -10.86 -3.39
CA GLU A 344 -0.13 -9.65 -3.31
C GLU A 344 -0.71 -9.43 -1.89
N ARG A 345 -1.27 -8.24 -1.70
CA ARG A 345 -1.96 -7.81 -0.48
C ARG A 345 -3.45 -8.16 -0.55
N PRO A 346 -4.11 -8.47 0.59
CA PRO A 346 -5.55 -8.77 0.62
C PRO A 346 -6.43 -7.65 0.05
N ALA A 347 -6.06 -6.38 0.26
CA ALA A 347 -6.82 -5.26 -0.28
C ALA A 347 -6.96 -5.29 -1.81
N HIS A 348 -5.95 -5.81 -2.50
CA HIS A 348 -5.99 -6.00 -3.96
C HIS A 348 -6.60 -7.35 -4.32
N ALA A 349 -6.07 -8.44 -3.78
CA ALA A 349 -6.48 -9.80 -4.17
C ALA A 349 -7.96 -10.07 -3.86
N ILE A 350 -8.47 -9.57 -2.74
CA ILE A 350 -9.82 -9.80 -2.25
C ILE A 350 -10.72 -8.59 -2.51
N GLY A 351 -10.18 -7.37 -2.35
CA GLY A 351 -10.92 -6.13 -2.49
C GLY A 351 -11.07 -5.67 -3.95
N GLN A 352 -9.96 -5.23 -4.56
CA GLN A 352 -9.99 -4.59 -5.88
C GLN A 352 -10.20 -5.58 -7.02
N PHE A 353 -9.49 -6.70 -7.01
CA PHE A 353 -9.54 -7.69 -8.09
C PHE A 353 -10.54 -8.81 -7.83
N ASP A 354 -10.89 -9.02 -6.58
CA ASP A 354 -11.91 -9.96 -6.12
C ASP A 354 -11.77 -11.34 -6.80
N TYR A 355 -10.58 -11.93 -6.71
CA TYR A 355 -10.28 -13.21 -7.36
C TYR A 355 -11.21 -14.32 -6.92
N TYR A 356 -11.62 -14.31 -5.65
CA TYR A 356 -12.51 -15.32 -5.09
C TYR A 356 -13.91 -15.35 -5.72
N ASN A 357 -14.40 -14.20 -6.22
CA ASN A 357 -15.72 -14.14 -6.88
C ASN A 357 -15.64 -14.06 -8.41
N ARG A 358 -14.46 -13.67 -8.94
CA ARG A 358 -14.31 -13.44 -10.38
C ARG A 358 -13.50 -14.51 -11.11
N MET A 359 -13.06 -15.54 -10.38
CA MET A 359 -12.44 -16.73 -10.95
C MET A 359 -13.30 -17.94 -10.63
N ASP A 360 -13.44 -18.83 -11.58
CA ASP A 360 -14.08 -20.14 -11.37
C ASP A 360 -13.11 -21.11 -10.66
N ASP A 361 -11.86 -20.69 -10.47
CA ASP A 361 -10.81 -21.47 -9.83
C ASP A 361 -10.89 -21.35 -8.31
N GLU A 362 -10.59 -22.43 -7.64
CA GLU A 362 -10.36 -22.42 -6.19
C GLU A 362 -8.99 -21.79 -5.88
N ILE A 363 -8.98 -20.82 -4.97
CA ILE A 363 -7.78 -20.07 -4.61
C ILE A 363 -7.34 -20.46 -3.20
N GLY A 364 -6.06 -20.73 -3.03
CA GLY A 364 -5.39 -20.92 -1.74
C GLY A 364 -4.53 -19.72 -1.36
N MET A 365 -4.19 -19.63 -0.08
CA MET A 365 -3.31 -18.59 0.45
C MET A 365 -2.32 -19.21 1.44
N VAL A 366 -1.06 -18.74 1.42
CA VAL A 366 -0.05 -19.08 2.42
C VAL A 366 0.81 -17.84 2.71
N PRO A 367 1.51 -17.77 3.84
CA PRO A 367 2.56 -16.79 4.08
C PRO A 367 3.62 -16.79 2.98
N LEU A 368 4.38 -15.70 2.87
CA LEU A 368 5.61 -15.73 2.09
C LEU A 368 6.63 -16.71 2.69
N PRO A 369 7.48 -17.34 1.87
CA PRO A 369 8.45 -18.32 2.36
C PRO A 369 9.53 -17.64 3.22
N LYS A 370 10.03 -18.35 4.24
CA LYS A 370 11.17 -17.86 5.05
C LYS A 370 12.44 -17.75 4.20
N GLY A 371 13.11 -16.62 4.30
CA GLY A 371 14.44 -16.44 3.72
C GLY A 371 15.53 -17.11 4.55
N PRO A 372 16.75 -17.30 4.02
CA PRO A 372 17.83 -18.01 4.70
C PRO A 372 18.45 -17.25 5.88
N ASN A 373 18.21 -15.95 6.02
CA ASN A 373 18.80 -15.13 7.07
C ASN A 373 17.88 -14.91 8.27
N VAL A 374 16.70 -15.54 8.28
CA VAL A 374 15.70 -15.39 9.34
C VAL A 374 15.26 -16.73 9.91
N SER A 375 15.02 -16.76 11.24
CA SER A 375 14.58 -17.98 11.94
C SER A 375 13.05 -18.11 11.97
N GLN A 376 12.34 -17.00 11.85
CA GLN A 376 10.87 -16.92 11.85
C GLN A 376 10.37 -16.22 10.60
N TYR A 377 9.09 -16.31 10.33
CA TYR A 377 8.50 -15.61 9.19
C TYR A 377 8.64 -14.10 9.35
N HIS A 378 8.98 -13.43 8.25
CA HIS A 378 8.95 -11.98 8.11
C HIS A 378 7.84 -11.63 7.14
N VAL A 379 6.93 -10.75 7.57
CA VAL A 379 5.81 -10.33 6.74
C VAL A 379 6.09 -8.96 6.16
N PRO A 380 6.28 -8.85 4.84
CA PRO A 380 6.31 -7.54 4.19
C PRO A 380 4.99 -6.82 4.40
N ILE A 381 5.04 -5.59 4.86
CA ILE A 381 3.87 -4.76 5.06
C ILE A 381 4.01 -3.45 4.29
N THR A 382 2.89 -2.95 3.79
CA THR A 382 2.72 -1.55 3.41
C THR A 382 1.70 -0.91 4.33
N CYS A 383 1.85 0.38 4.56
CA CYS A 383 0.99 1.09 5.49
C CYS A 383 0.83 2.53 5.04
N ASP A 384 -0.41 2.94 4.87
CA ASP A 384 -0.74 4.36 4.82
C ASP A 384 -0.92 4.87 6.25
N GLY A 385 -0.64 6.15 6.47
CA GLY A 385 -0.74 6.77 7.77
C GLY A 385 -1.26 8.19 7.71
N TYR A 386 -1.52 8.73 8.88
CA TYR A 386 -1.86 10.13 9.04
C TYR A 386 -0.78 10.85 9.84
N PHE A 387 -0.59 12.12 9.54
CA PHE A 387 0.32 13.01 10.27
C PHE A 387 -0.31 14.37 10.53
N VAL A 388 0.27 15.10 11.44
CA VAL A 388 -0.07 16.51 11.69
C VAL A 388 0.91 17.36 10.87
N PRO A 389 0.44 18.16 9.91
CA PRO A 389 1.29 19.07 9.17
C PRO A 389 1.93 20.12 10.10
N ARG A 390 3.15 20.54 9.79
CA ARG A 390 3.80 21.66 10.47
C ARG A 390 2.99 22.92 10.28
N ASN A 391 2.90 23.75 11.31
CA ASN A 391 2.09 24.96 11.36
C ASN A 391 0.56 24.72 11.25
N ALA A 392 0.08 23.51 11.54
CA ALA A 392 -1.35 23.26 11.69
C ALA A 392 -1.96 24.18 12.73
N ASN A 393 -3.15 24.72 12.45
CA ASN A 393 -3.82 25.64 13.37
C ASN A 393 -4.36 24.94 14.63
N ASN A 394 -4.73 23.67 14.50
CA ASN A 394 -5.22 22.83 15.60
C ASN A 394 -4.48 21.48 15.63
N PRO A 395 -3.18 21.47 15.99
CA PRO A 395 -2.39 20.23 15.96
C PRO A 395 -2.88 19.17 16.93
N LEU A 396 -3.44 19.57 18.09
CA LEU A 396 -4.07 18.65 19.03
C LEU A 396 -5.33 18.01 18.43
N GLY A 397 -6.13 18.78 17.69
CA GLY A 397 -7.31 18.29 16.99
C GLY A 397 -6.93 17.31 15.88
N GLY A 398 -5.89 17.62 15.12
CA GLY A 398 -5.32 16.71 14.12
C GLY A 398 -4.87 15.38 14.73
N ALA A 399 -4.08 15.45 15.81
CA ALA A 399 -3.61 14.27 16.53
C ALA A 399 -4.76 13.44 17.13
N ALA A 400 -5.82 14.11 17.63
CA ALA A 400 -7.00 13.43 18.13
C ALA A 400 -7.76 12.67 17.03
N PHE A 401 -7.90 13.26 15.84
CA PHE A 401 -8.52 12.57 14.70
C PHE A 401 -7.71 11.34 14.28
N ILE A 402 -6.39 11.47 14.22
CA ILE A 402 -5.47 10.38 13.88
C ILE A 402 -5.61 9.23 14.88
N TYR A 403 -5.57 9.54 16.17
CA TYR A 403 -5.71 8.56 17.24
C TYR A 403 -7.08 7.87 17.22
N GLU A 404 -8.18 8.63 17.13
CA GLU A 404 -9.53 8.05 17.12
C GLU A 404 -9.77 7.22 15.86
N SER A 405 -9.17 7.59 14.71
CA SER A 405 -9.21 6.79 13.50
C SER A 405 -8.53 5.43 13.69
N ALA A 406 -7.31 5.42 14.22
CA ALA A 406 -6.57 4.20 14.50
C ALA A 406 -7.26 3.35 15.58
N LYS A 407 -7.73 3.98 16.65
CA LYS A 407 -8.49 3.32 17.72
C LYS A 407 -9.76 2.66 17.18
N GLN A 408 -10.54 3.36 16.35
CA GLN A 408 -11.75 2.79 15.75
C GLN A 408 -11.43 1.54 14.91
N ASN A 409 -10.37 1.57 14.14
CA ASN A 409 -9.95 0.43 13.34
C ASN A 409 -9.55 -0.77 14.22
N LEU A 410 -8.80 -0.55 15.30
CA LEU A 410 -8.48 -1.60 16.27
C LEU A 410 -9.73 -2.20 16.92
N ILE A 411 -10.71 -1.36 17.33
CA ILE A 411 -11.96 -1.83 17.90
C ILE A 411 -12.75 -2.64 16.86
N GLU A 412 -12.82 -2.20 15.62
CA GLU A 412 -13.52 -2.91 14.53
C GLU A 412 -12.84 -4.24 14.22
N GLU A 413 -11.53 -4.31 14.31
CA GLU A 413 -10.78 -5.56 14.12
C GLU A 413 -11.05 -6.57 15.25
N HIS A 414 -11.22 -6.11 16.48
CA HIS A 414 -11.35 -6.98 17.66
C HIS A 414 -12.79 -7.24 18.11
N THR A 415 -13.75 -6.31 17.88
CA THR A 415 -15.09 -6.39 18.49
C THR A 415 -16.21 -6.74 17.51
N THR A 416 -15.98 -6.57 16.25
CA THR A 416 -16.95 -6.90 15.23
C THR A 416 -16.30 -7.90 14.28
N GLU A 417 -16.91 -9.09 14.14
CA GLU A 417 -16.97 -9.56 12.76
C GLU A 417 -17.85 -8.52 12.04
N PRO A 418 -17.29 -7.45 11.48
CA PRO A 418 -18.12 -6.47 10.83
C PRO A 418 -18.83 -7.17 9.70
N ALA A 419 -20.11 -6.87 9.48
CA ALA A 419 -20.82 -7.35 8.31
C ALA A 419 -20.03 -7.07 7.02
N ALA A 420 -19.22 -6.02 6.98
CA ALA A 420 -18.32 -5.72 5.87
C ALA A 420 -17.06 -6.60 5.85
N LEU A 421 -16.47 -6.97 6.99
CA LEU A 421 -15.43 -7.99 7.07
C LEU A 421 -16.04 -9.38 6.83
N LYS A 422 -17.21 -9.66 7.35
CA LYS A 422 -17.94 -10.89 7.07
C LYS A 422 -18.27 -11.01 5.58
N LYS A 423 -18.71 -9.96 4.94
CA LYS A 423 -18.93 -9.92 3.48
C LYS A 423 -17.65 -10.01 2.68
N ARG A 424 -16.51 -9.44 3.17
CA ARG A 424 -15.18 -9.68 2.62
C ARG A 424 -14.68 -11.08 2.95
N ARG A 425 -15.08 -11.65 4.09
CA ARG A 425 -14.75 -12.99 4.58
C ARG A 425 -15.60 -14.08 3.95
N GLU A 426 -16.80 -13.82 3.48
CA GLU A 426 -17.58 -14.76 2.69
C GLU A 426 -16.84 -15.24 1.45
N ASN A 427 -15.83 -14.48 1.02
CA ASN A 427 -14.98 -14.78 -0.12
C ASN A 427 -13.59 -15.32 0.27
N ILE A 428 -13.25 -15.36 1.57
CA ILE A 428 -12.05 -15.97 2.09
C ILE A 428 -12.47 -17.18 2.90
N SER A 429 -11.92 -18.35 2.59
CA SER A 429 -12.22 -19.56 3.37
C SER A 429 -11.77 -19.38 4.82
N ASP A 430 -12.45 -20.05 5.76
CA ASP A 430 -12.06 -20.09 7.19
C ASP A 430 -10.61 -20.57 7.37
N GLU A 431 -10.14 -21.46 6.50
CA GLU A 431 -8.76 -21.92 6.43
C GLU A 431 -7.78 -20.73 6.22
N HIS A 432 -8.08 -19.84 5.29
CA HIS A 432 -7.20 -18.70 5.00
C HIS A 432 -7.20 -17.67 6.13
N LEU A 433 -8.31 -17.50 6.82
CA LEU A 433 -8.39 -16.65 8.00
C LEU A 433 -7.54 -17.19 9.14
N ALA A 434 -7.64 -18.50 9.39
CA ALA A 434 -6.83 -19.18 10.40
C ALA A 434 -5.33 -19.05 10.09
N ILE A 435 -4.94 -19.21 8.82
CA ILE A 435 -3.56 -19.01 8.35
C ILE A 435 -3.10 -17.57 8.63
N ARG A 436 -3.92 -16.59 8.31
CA ARG A 436 -3.59 -15.18 8.55
C ARG A 436 -3.39 -14.90 10.03
N ASP A 437 -4.33 -15.31 10.85
CA ASP A 437 -4.31 -15.06 12.29
C ASP A 437 -3.13 -15.74 12.98
N GLU A 438 -2.79 -16.97 12.58
CA GLU A 438 -1.62 -17.70 13.10
C GLU A 438 -0.32 -17.02 12.66
N TYR A 439 -0.22 -16.69 11.38
CA TYR A 439 0.95 -16.05 10.80
C TYR A 439 1.26 -14.72 11.49
N LEU A 440 0.25 -13.84 11.63
CA LEU A 440 0.44 -12.52 12.22
C LEU A 440 0.80 -12.55 13.72
N LYS A 441 0.45 -13.61 14.44
CA LYS A 441 0.85 -13.77 15.85
C LYS A 441 2.34 -13.98 16.03
N SER A 442 3.01 -14.61 15.08
CA SER A 442 4.40 -15.04 15.19
C SER A 442 5.35 -14.35 14.21
N ALA A 443 4.84 -13.74 13.16
CA ALA A 443 5.66 -13.11 12.14
C ALA A 443 6.20 -11.73 12.57
N VAL A 444 7.41 -11.43 12.12
CA VAL A 444 8.00 -10.09 12.26
C VAL A 444 7.56 -9.23 11.09
N PRO A 445 6.81 -8.15 11.30
CA PRO A 445 6.47 -7.25 10.21
C PRO A 445 7.71 -6.48 9.75
N VAL A 446 7.86 -6.38 8.44
CA VAL A 446 8.95 -5.63 7.80
C VAL A 446 8.36 -4.51 6.96
N TYR A 447 8.73 -3.30 7.29
CA TYR A 447 8.40 -2.08 6.56
C TYR A 447 9.68 -1.49 5.96
N THR A 448 9.62 -1.04 4.71
CA THR A 448 10.76 -0.37 4.07
C THR A 448 10.48 1.10 3.84
N HIS A 449 11.44 1.94 4.20
CA HIS A 449 11.44 3.36 3.85
C HIS A 449 12.09 3.65 2.49
N MET A 450 12.63 2.65 1.81
CA MET A 450 13.34 2.80 0.54
C MET A 450 12.46 3.39 -0.55
N GLU A 451 11.16 3.05 -0.55
CA GLU A 451 10.20 3.58 -1.52
C GLU A 451 10.00 5.10 -1.39
N GLY A 452 10.27 5.66 -0.22
CA GLY A 452 10.20 7.09 0.07
C GLY A 452 11.42 7.92 -0.36
N LEU A 453 12.46 7.30 -0.92
CA LEU A 453 13.65 8.03 -1.35
C LEU A 453 13.38 8.91 -2.58
N ALA A 454 13.98 10.10 -2.58
CA ALA A 454 13.81 11.07 -3.66
C ALA A 454 14.33 10.52 -5.01
N GLY A 455 13.42 10.44 -5.99
CA GLY A 455 13.69 9.91 -7.33
C GLY A 455 13.67 8.37 -7.43
N TRP A 456 13.52 7.66 -6.31
CA TRP A 456 13.49 6.20 -6.32
C TRP A 456 12.24 5.66 -7.01
N TRP A 457 11.07 6.02 -6.51
CA TRP A 457 9.79 5.57 -7.08
C TRP A 457 9.60 5.99 -8.54
N SER A 458 10.03 7.18 -8.90
CA SER A 458 9.82 7.76 -10.24
C SER A 458 10.79 7.26 -11.33
N GLY A 459 11.68 6.32 -11.04
CA GLY A 459 12.53 5.79 -12.10
C GLY A 459 13.69 4.90 -11.70
N GLU A 460 14.37 5.16 -10.59
CA GLU A 460 15.55 4.36 -10.21
C GLU A 460 15.18 2.94 -9.76
N ARG A 461 14.03 2.80 -9.11
CA ARG A 461 13.48 1.52 -8.72
C ARG A 461 13.27 0.59 -9.93
N ASP A 462 12.60 1.10 -10.95
CA ASP A 462 12.29 0.30 -12.14
C ASP A 462 13.56 -0.03 -12.92
N LYS A 463 14.55 0.87 -12.95
CA LYS A 463 15.86 0.58 -13.53
C LYS A 463 16.58 -0.55 -12.80
N MET A 464 16.52 -0.57 -11.47
CA MET A 464 17.10 -1.66 -10.69
C MET A 464 16.43 -2.99 -11.02
N TRP A 465 15.10 -3.04 -10.95
CA TRP A 465 14.38 -4.29 -11.21
C TRP A 465 14.56 -4.77 -12.64
N ASN A 466 14.55 -3.86 -13.64
CA ASN A 466 14.77 -4.21 -15.03
C ASN A 466 16.16 -4.82 -15.26
N GLN A 467 17.20 -4.39 -14.58
CA GLN A 467 18.51 -5.01 -14.69
C GLN A 467 18.49 -6.50 -14.29
N ILE A 468 17.69 -6.88 -13.27
CA ILE A 468 17.54 -8.28 -12.85
C ILE A 468 16.55 -9.00 -13.77
N VAL A 469 15.36 -8.43 -13.95
CA VAL A 469 14.22 -9.13 -14.55
C VAL A 469 14.29 -9.17 -16.07
N VAL A 470 14.79 -8.11 -16.70
CA VAL A 470 14.87 -7.98 -18.17
C VAL A 470 16.26 -8.29 -18.69
N ASP A 471 17.28 -7.64 -18.11
CA ASP A 471 18.67 -7.77 -18.57
C ASP A 471 19.37 -9.01 -18.00
N LYS A 472 18.74 -9.70 -17.04
CA LYS A 472 19.24 -10.91 -16.37
C LYS A 472 20.63 -10.71 -15.74
N LYS A 473 20.92 -9.53 -15.22
CA LYS A 473 22.17 -9.27 -14.51
C LYS A 473 22.13 -9.90 -13.14
N LYS A 474 23.28 -10.39 -12.71
CA LYS A 474 23.43 -10.97 -11.36
C LYS A 474 23.21 -9.92 -10.28
N PRO A 475 22.64 -10.27 -9.12
CA PRO A 475 22.38 -9.32 -8.03
C PRO A 475 23.58 -8.50 -7.60
N ALA A 476 24.77 -9.07 -7.53
CA ALA A 476 25.98 -8.34 -7.17
C ALA A 476 26.30 -7.19 -8.15
N GLU A 477 26.20 -7.43 -9.46
CA GLU A 477 26.44 -6.41 -10.49
C GLU A 477 25.40 -5.28 -10.41
N VAL A 478 24.14 -5.66 -10.13
CA VAL A 478 23.04 -4.68 -9.97
C VAL A 478 23.26 -3.83 -8.72
N VAL A 479 23.58 -4.44 -7.59
CA VAL A 479 23.83 -3.75 -6.33
C VAL A 479 25.01 -2.80 -6.45
N ASP A 480 26.11 -3.21 -7.09
CA ASP A 480 27.26 -2.34 -7.36
C ASP A 480 26.86 -1.10 -8.17
N SER A 481 25.97 -1.27 -9.15
CA SER A 481 25.51 -0.17 -10.02
C SER A 481 24.57 0.80 -9.31
N ILE A 482 23.72 0.33 -8.39
CA ILE A 482 22.66 1.15 -7.77
C ILE A 482 23.03 1.69 -6.38
N LYS A 483 23.97 1.10 -5.68
CA LYS A 483 24.31 1.50 -4.29
C LYS A 483 24.69 2.98 -4.18
N GLY A 484 25.45 3.50 -5.16
CA GLY A 484 25.77 4.93 -5.25
C GLY A 484 24.55 5.81 -5.51
N ILE A 485 23.62 5.32 -6.34
CA ILE A 485 22.37 5.99 -6.66
C ILE A 485 21.48 6.07 -5.41
N LEU A 486 21.33 4.96 -4.68
CA LEU A 486 20.59 4.91 -3.42
C LEU A 486 21.17 5.85 -2.36
N LYS A 487 22.50 5.88 -2.20
CA LYS A 487 23.19 6.83 -1.30
C LYS A 487 22.92 8.28 -1.69
N SER A 488 22.92 8.57 -2.98
CA SER A 488 22.60 9.91 -3.49
C SER A 488 21.13 10.28 -3.30
N ALA A 489 20.21 9.32 -3.52
CA ALA A 489 18.80 9.50 -3.28
C ALA A 489 18.52 9.70 -1.77
N LEU A 490 19.16 8.91 -0.92
CA LEU A 490 19.06 9.06 0.52
C LEU A 490 19.54 10.44 0.97
N LYS A 491 20.72 10.89 0.50
CA LYS A 491 21.22 12.23 0.80
C LYS A 491 20.26 13.34 0.35
N ARG A 492 19.65 13.21 -0.83
CA ARG A 492 18.64 14.21 -1.29
C ARG A 492 17.35 14.18 -0.44
N THR A 493 17.06 13.08 0.22
CA THR A 493 15.85 12.90 1.03
C THR A 493 16.00 13.46 2.43
N ILE A 494 17.16 13.20 3.05
CA ILE A 494 17.40 13.52 4.47
C ILE A 494 18.30 14.74 4.71
N GLY A 495 18.87 15.34 3.65
CA GLY A 495 19.74 16.52 3.70
C GLY A 495 21.19 16.14 3.62
#